data_e25d138218c4e9a8445dfbb981b8363a
#
_entry.id   e25d138218c4e9a8445dfbb981b8363a
#
_cell.length_a   1.000
_cell.length_b   1.000
_cell.length_c   1.000
_cell.angle_alpha   90.00
_cell.angle_beta   90.00
_cell.angle_gamma   90.00
#
_symmetry.space_group_name_H-M   'P 1'
#
loop_
_entity.id
_entity.type
_entity.pdbx_description
1 polymer ?
#
loop_
_entity_poly.entity_id
_entity_poly.type
_entity_poly.pdbx_seq_one_letter_code
_entity_poly.pdbx_strand_id
1 'polypeptide(L)'
;SKHGAEQICFGMAHRGRLNILVNVLGKVSKDLFAAFEEDIDLQGMNTGDVKYHLGFSSNLSTKYGDVHVSLTNNPSHLEIVNPVVTGSVRARQDRLGDSFRNRVVPILIHGDAAFAGQGVVMETLQMSQTRAYGVGGTIHVIVNNQIGFTTSNSADSRSTRYATDISKFIETPIFHVNADDPEAVIQVSKLAADYRDNFKKDVVIDLVCYRRSGHNEADDPSSTQPVMYKAIKRHPTVLQLYEEKLINSGIISNEDVRTFKKTYRSAIEKGKSVTFNLAPRSNEDQWFDWNPYLDKKWYEHVETKLSHKTILSLTKQITSVPENFQLQKKVKKIFSDRQQMAKGDLPINWGFGEMIAYASLLEENFPIRFTGQDIRRGTFDHRHAVIFDQNDGEGYLSLNSIADKSNTRVEIYDSLLSEEAVLGFEYGYSATWPSGLVIWEAQFGDFANGAQVVIDQFIVSGEHKWERLSGLVMLLPHGFEGMGPEHSSARLERFLQLCAANNIQVCMPSTPSQIFHLMRSCLLYTSPSPRDWMV
;
A
#
# COMPACT_ATOMS: atom_id res chain seq x y z
N SER A 1 20.51 -5.66 1.09
CA SER A 1 21.15 -6.97 0.87
C SER A 1 21.98 -7.45 2.07
N LYS A 2 22.75 -6.56 2.80
CA LYS A 2 23.50 -6.96 4.03
C LYS A 2 22.62 -7.72 5.04
N HIS A 3 21.39 -7.32 5.19
CA HIS A 3 20.39 -7.88 6.11
C HIS A 3 19.39 -8.84 5.43
N GLY A 4 19.73 -9.39 4.27
CA GLY A 4 18.86 -10.29 3.54
C GLY A 4 17.77 -9.63 2.71
N ALA A 5 17.74 -8.29 2.60
CA ALA A 5 16.78 -7.61 1.74
C ALA A 5 17.03 -7.93 0.26
N GLU A 6 16.00 -8.45 -0.39
CA GLU A 6 15.95 -8.78 -1.81
C GLU A 6 15.16 -7.72 -2.59
N GLN A 7 14.21 -7.07 -1.94
CA GLN A 7 13.37 -6.04 -2.52
C GLN A 7 13.28 -4.82 -1.61
N ILE A 8 13.32 -3.62 -2.22
CA ILE A 8 13.06 -2.35 -1.53
C ILE A 8 11.94 -1.63 -2.26
N CYS A 9 10.89 -1.27 -1.55
CA CYS A 9 9.76 -0.54 -2.08
C CYS A 9 9.77 0.89 -1.55
N PHE A 10 9.90 1.86 -2.47
CA PHE A 10 9.88 3.27 -2.15
C PHE A 10 8.49 3.87 -2.31
N GLY A 11 8.09 4.69 -1.34
CA GLY A 11 7.00 5.66 -1.45
C GLY A 11 7.52 7.07 -1.25
N MET A 12 7.08 8.02 -2.07
CA MET A 12 7.44 9.42 -1.91
C MET A 12 6.48 10.34 -2.66
N ALA A 13 6.44 11.60 -2.25
CA ALA A 13 5.77 12.65 -2.99
C ALA A 13 6.50 13.01 -4.31
N HIS A 14 5.96 13.98 -5.03
CA HIS A 14 6.46 14.41 -6.35
C HIS A 14 7.81 15.12 -6.30
N ARG A 15 8.11 15.90 -5.24
CA ARG A 15 9.35 16.69 -5.15
C ARG A 15 10.59 15.78 -5.03
N GLY A 16 11.54 15.96 -5.94
CA GLY A 16 12.76 15.15 -5.99
C GLY A 16 12.58 13.78 -6.66
N ARG A 17 11.38 13.41 -7.09
CA ARG A 17 11.10 12.09 -7.70
C ARG A 17 11.90 11.87 -8.99
N LEU A 18 12.02 12.87 -9.87
CA LEU A 18 12.81 12.74 -11.09
C LEU A 18 14.29 12.46 -10.79
N ASN A 19 14.82 13.04 -9.72
CA ASN A 19 16.17 12.73 -9.24
C ASN A 19 16.30 11.26 -8.82
N ILE A 20 15.36 10.75 -8.03
CA ILE A 20 15.33 9.34 -7.61
C ILE A 20 15.20 8.42 -8.82
N LEU A 21 14.31 8.73 -9.77
CA LEU A 21 14.14 7.95 -10.99
C LEU A 21 15.45 7.80 -11.79
N VAL A 22 16.17 8.90 -11.99
CA VAL A 22 17.37 8.94 -12.83
C VAL A 22 18.61 8.46 -12.09
N ASN A 23 18.87 8.99 -10.88
CA ASN A 23 20.13 8.79 -10.18
C ASN A 23 20.16 7.55 -9.27
N VAL A 24 19.00 7.12 -8.77
CA VAL A 24 18.91 5.95 -7.88
C VAL A 24 18.41 4.73 -8.65
N LEU A 25 17.29 4.87 -9.35
CA LEU A 25 16.63 3.75 -10.03
C LEU A 25 17.14 3.53 -11.46
N GLY A 26 17.94 4.43 -12.02
CA GLY A 26 18.60 4.28 -13.30
C GLY A 26 17.71 4.45 -14.53
N LYS A 27 16.54 5.13 -14.38
CA LYS A 27 15.71 5.49 -15.53
C LYS A 27 16.53 6.38 -16.47
N VAL A 28 16.54 6.06 -17.76
CA VAL A 28 17.28 6.83 -18.76
C VAL A 28 16.63 8.20 -18.93
N SER A 29 17.44 9.27 -18.86
CA SER A 29 16.95 10.63 -18.99
C SER A 29 16.26 10.92 -20.33
N LYS A 30 16.73 10.28 -21.42
CA LYS A 30 16.12 10.40 -22.75
C LYS A 30 14.67 9.92 -22.74
N ASP A 31 14.38 8.77 -22.10
CA ASP A 31 13.02 8.23 -22.02
C ASP A 31 12.12 9.12 -21.14
N LEU A 32 12.72 9.75 -20.12
CA LEU A 32 12.01 10.69 -19.28
C LEU A 32 11.65 11.97 -20.06
N PHE A 33 12.58 12.52 -20.84
CA PHE A 33 12.31 13.69 -21.68
C PHE A 33 11.31 13.39 -22.79
N ALA A 34 11.42 12.26 -23.47
CA ALA A 34 10.43 11.83 -24.47
C ALA A 34 9.03 11.78 -23.85
N ALA A 35 8.90 11.28 -22.63
CA ALA A 35 7.62 11.26 -21.94
C ALA A 35 7.05 12.66 -21.62
N PHE A 36 7.87 13.71 -21.50
CA PHE A 36 7.40 15.09 -21.39
C PHE A 36 6.92 15.69 -22.72
N GLU A 37 7.42 15.15 -23.84
CA GLU A 37 7.11 15.62 -25.20
C GLU A 37 5.91 14.88 -25.82
N GLU A 38 5.47 13.76 -25.18
CA GLU A 38 4.29 13.01 -25.64
C GLU A 38 3.04 13.89 -25.52
N ASP A 39 2.36 14.13 -26.66
CA ASP A 39 1.03 14.70 -26.68
C ASP A 39 0.06 13.77 -25.95
N ILE A 40 -0.84 14.35 -25.18
CA ILE A 40 -1.92 13.60 -24.52
C ILE A 40 -2.80 13.04 -25.64
N ASP A 41 -2.80 11.73 -25.82
CA ASP A 41 -3.73 11.08 -26.72
C ASP A 41 -5.16 11.16 -26.15
N LEU A 42 -5.87 12.19 -26.52
CA LEU A 42 -7.26 12.42 -26.12
C LEU A 42 -8.24 11.36 -26.68
N GLN A 43 -7.79 10.52 -27.59
CA GLN A 43 -8.59 9.45 -28.20
C GLN A 43 -8.31 8.07 -27.56
N GLY A 44 -7.22 7.91 -26.81
CA GLY A 44 -6.88 6.69 -26.08
C GLY A 44 -7.61 6.57 -24.74
N MET A 45 -7.79 5.34 -24.26
CA MET A 45 -8.41 5.09 -22.94
C MET A 45 -7.53 5.51 -21.77
N ASN A 46 -6.23 5.70 -21.96
CA ASN A 46 -5.29 6.09 -20.91
C ASN A 46 -5.14 7.62 -20.88
N THR A 47 -5.60 8.22 -19.79
CA THR A 47 -5.45 9.68 -19.59
C THR A 47 -4.03 10.07 -19.18
N GLY A 48 -3.22 9.08 -18.73
CA GLY A 48 -1.90 9.33 -18.18
C GLY A 48 -1.92 10.17 -16.91
N ASP A 49 -0.73 10.56 -16.47
CA ASP A 49 -0.53 11.42 -15.29
C ASP A 49 0.73 12.28 -15.51
N VAL A 50 0.91 13.30 -14.67
CA VAL A 50 2.13 14.13 -14.69
C VAL A 50 3.36 13.28 -14.41
N LYS A 51 4.44 13.55 -15.11
CA LYS A 51 5.62 12.68 -15.15
C LYS A 51 6.33 12.53 -13.78
N TYR A 52 6.16 13.46 -12.88
CA TYR A 52 6.65 13.38 -11.51
C TYR A 52 5.73 12.58 -10.55
N HIS A 53 4.74 11.85 -11.08
CA HIS A 53 3.99 10.82 -10.34
C HIS A 53 4.34 9.40 -10.79
N LEU A 54 5.18 9.24 -11.81
CA LEU A 54 5.53 7.95 -12.38
C LEU A 54 6.22 7.04 -11.36
N GLY A 55 5.81 5.79 -11.36
CA GLY A 55 6.54 4.68 -10.76
C GLY A 55 7.65 4.17 -11.68
N PHE A 56 8.55 3.39 -11.11
CA PHE A 56 9.62 2.70 -11.85
C PHE A 56 10.22 1.58 -11.02
N SER A 57 10.81 0.59 -11.67
CA SER A 57 11.57 -0.45 -10.97
C SER A 57 12.81 -0.86 -11.75
N SER A 58 13.84 -1.28 -11.02
CA SER A 58 15.10 -1.79 -11.56
C SER A 58 15.77 -2.72 -10.55
N ASN A 59 16.82 -3.42 -11.00
CA ASN A 59 17.67 -4.20 -10.12
C ASN A 59 19.00 -3.48 -9.92
N LEU A 60 19.47 -3.44 -8.68
CA LEU A 60 20.76 -2.87 -8.32
C LEU A 60 21.68 -3.96 -7.80
N SER A 61 22.87 -4.05 -8.39
CA SER A 61 23.91 -4.96 -7.92
C SER A 61 24.64 -4.38 -6.72
N THR A 62 24.76 -5.15 -5.66
CA THR A 62 25.52 -4.77 -4.46
C THR A 62 26.54 -5.83 -4.13
N LYS A 63 27.50 -5.50 -3.28
CA LYS A 63 28.50 -6.48 -2.82
C LYS A 63 27.91 -7.69 -2.05
N TYR A 64 26.63 -7.65 -1.70
CA TYR A 64 25.93 -8.72 -1.00
C TYR A 64 24.85 -9.40 -1.87
N GLY A 65 24.82 -9.12 -3.16
CA GLY A 65 23.85 -9.63 -4.12
C GLY A 65 22.97 -8.53 -4.72
N ASP A 66 22.15 -8.93 -5.68
CA ASP A 66 21.23 -8.02 -6.36
C ASP A 66 20.00 -7.71 -5.49
N VAL A 67 19.50 -6.50 -5.61
CA VAL A 67 18.32 -6.03 -4.91
C VAL A 67 17.37 -5.40 -5.91
N HIS A 68 16.13 -5.88 -5.95
CA HIS A 68 15.07 -5.23 -6.72
C HIS A 68 14.60 -3.98 -6.00
N VAL A 69 14.62 -2.86 -6.69
CA VAL A 69 14.13 -1.57 -6.15
C VAL A 69 12.94 -1.09 -6.97
N SER A 70 11.89 -0.67 -6.29
CA SER A 70 10.68 -0.17 -6.93
C SER A 70 10.20 1.12 -6.27
N LEU A 71 9.73 2.06 -7.08
CA LEU A 71 9.11 3.31 -6.66
C LEU A 71 7.64 3.27 -7.07
N THR A 72 6.76 3.32 -6.09
CA THR A 72 5.32 3.31 -6.32
C THR A 72 4.85 4.62 -6.95
N ASN A 73 3.89 4.56 -7.87
CA ASN A 73 3.19 5.74 -8.37
C ASN A 73 2.51 6.47 -7.20
N ASN A 74 2.38 7.79 -7.30
CA ASN A 74 1.65 8.57 -6.29
C ASN A 74 0.83 9.68 -6.95
N PRO A 75 -0.28 10.12 -6.35
CA PRO A 75 -0.99 11.34 -6.74
C PRO A 75 -0.32 12.57 -6.13
N SER A 76 -0.84 13.76 -6.43
CA SER A 76 -0.43 15.01 -5.78
C SER A 76 -0.85 15.09 -4.29
N HIS A 77 -1.77 14.24 -3.85
CA HIS A 77 -2.22 14.15 -2.46
C HIS A 77 -1.08 13.58 -1.60
N LEU A 78 -0.56 14.41 -0.73
CA LEU A 78 0.64 14.09 0.07
C LEU A 78 0.35 12.98 1.07
N GLU A 79 1.32 12.08 1.27
CA GLU A 79 1.36 11.00 2.26
C GLU A 79 0.39 9.83 2.01
N ILE A 80 -0.61 9.96 1.13
CA ILE A 80 -1.60 8.89 0.89
C ILE A 80 -0.97 7.61 0.29
N VAL A 81 0.21 7.72 -0.31
CA VAL A 81 0.97 6.58 -0.83
C VAL A 81 1.57 5.69 0.26
N ASN A 82 1.69 6.20 1.50
CA ASN A 82 2.34 5.48 2.59
C ASN A 82 1.71 4.12 2.88
N PRO A 83 0.41 4.02 3.18
CA PRO A 83 -0.24 2.74 3.41
C PRO A 83 -0.27 1.87 2.14
N VAL A 84 -0.34 2.45 0.95
CA VAL A 84 -0.29 1.71 -0.32
C VAL A 84 1.05 0.98 -0.47
N VAL A 85 2.15 1.62 -0.15
CA VAL A 85 3.49 0.99 -0.18
C VAL A 85 3.61 -0.10 0.86
N THR A 86 3.17 0.13 2.10
CA THR A 86 3.24 -0.89 3.16
C THR A 86 2.34 -2.09 2.85
N GLY A 87 1.17 -1.87 2.24
CA GLY A 87 0.30 -2.93 1.74
C GLY A 87 0.97 -3.77 0.64
N SER A 88 1.59 -3.12 -0.34
CA SER A 88 2.37 -3.79 -1.39
C SER A 88 3.54 -4.60 -0.82
N VAL A 89 4.26 -4.05 0.15
CA VAL A 89 5.35 -4.77 0.85
C VAL A 89 4.81 -6.00 1.56
N ARG A 90 3.70 -5.88 2.29
CA ARG A 90 3.10 -7.02 2.99
C ARG A 90 2.68 -8.13 2.04
N ALA A 91 2.04 -7.80 0.92
CA ALA A 91 1.66 -8.79 -0.09
C ALA A 91 2.88 -9.53 -0.67
N ARG A 92 3.98 -8.82 -0.93
CA ARG A 92 5.24 -9.42 -1.39
C ARG A 92 5.86 -10.34 -0.33
N GLN A 93 5.90 -9.90 0.93
CA GLN A 93 6.37 -10.73 2.05
C GLN A 93 5.55 -12.02 2.18
N ASP A 94 4.24 -11.90 2.10
CA ASP A 94 3.33 -13.04 2.23
C ASP A 94 3.48 -14.03 1.06
N ARG A 95 3.62 -13.55 -0.18
CA ARG A 95 3.89 -14.38 -1.38
C ARG A 95 5.25 -15.08 -1.31
N LEU A 96 6.26 -14.42 -0.78
CA LEU A 96 7.62 -14.98 -0.62
C LEU A 96 7.77 -15.87 0.61
N GLY A 97 6.73 -16.01 1.44
CA GLY A 97 6.83 -16.71 2.72
C GLY A 97 7.82 -16.05 3.68
N ASP A 98 8.01 -14.72 3.59
CA ASP A 98 8.94 -13.93 4.41
C ASP A 98 8.39 -13.71 5.83
N SER A 99 8.40 -14.76 6.62
CA SER A 99 7.90 -14.72 8.01
C SER A 99 8.73 -13.79 8.91
N PHE A 100 10.01 -13.60 8.62
CA PHE A 100 10.90 -12.70 9.35
C PHE A 100 10.81 -11.24 8.89
N ARG A 101 10.12 -10.96 7.77
CA ARG A 101 9.91 -9.60 7.21
C ARG A 101 11.20 -8.84 6.98
N ASN A 102 12.22 -9.50 6.47
CA ASN A 102 13.52 -8.92 6.15
C ASN A 102 13.85 -8.95 4.65
N ARG A 103 13.16 -9.75 3.86
CA ARG A 103 13.40 -9.85 2.40
C ARG A 103 12.81 -8.67 1.62
N VAL A 104 11.68 -8.11 2.07
CA VAL A 104 11.05 -6.95 1.43
C VAL A 104 10.94 -5.81 2.42
N VAL A 105 11.53 -4.66 2.10
CA VAL A 105 11.70 -3.52 3.01
C VAL A 105 11.05 -2.26 2.44
N PRO A 106 10.14 -1.59 3.17
CA PRO A 106 9.60 -0.29 2.78
C PRO A 106 10.54 0.85 3.19
N ILE A 107 10.69 1.84 2.29
CA ILE A 107 11.30 3.15 2.58
C ILE A 107 10.31 4.23 2.14
N LEU A 108 9.91 5.07 3.07
CA LEU A 108 9.01 6.19 2.82
C LEU A 108 9.77 7.52 2.95
N ILE A 109 9.68 8.36 1.91
CA ILE A 109 10.34 9.66 1.87
C ILE A 109 9.27 10.75 1.95
N HIS A 110 9.34 11.58 2.96
CA HIS A 110 8.35 12.57 3.34
C HIS A 110 8.85 14.00 3.22
N GLY A 111 7.94 14.95 3.04
CA GLY A 111 8.19 16.36 3.37
C GLY A 111 7.84 16.61 4.84
N ASP A 112 8.60 17.49 5.51
CA ASP A 112 8.42 17.78 6.93
C ASP A 112 7.02 18.29 7.29
N ALA A 113 6.49 19.22 6.51
CA ALA A 113 5.16 19.78 6.74
C ALA A 113 4.04 18.75 6.52
N ALA A 114 4.17 17.89 5.49
CA ALA A 114 3.21 16.85 5.20
C ALA A 114 3.25 15.74 6.25
N PHE A 115 4.44 15.30 6.65
CA PHE A 115 4.63 14.30 7.69
C PHE A 115 3.96 14.72 9.01
N ALA A 116 4.15 15.98 9.41
CA ALA A 116 3.57 16.51 10.64
C ALA A 116 2.06 16.75 10.57
N GLY A 117 1.51 17.03 9.38
CA GLY A 117 0.14 17.56 9.23
C GLY A 117 -0.90 16.60 8.66
N GLN A 118 -0.48 15.57 7.92
CA GLN A 118 -1.42 14.64 7.28
C GLN A 118 -1.81 13.49 8.22
N GLY A 119 -3.12 13.33 8.50
CA GLY A 119 -3.63 12.32 9.42
C GLY A 119 -3.27 10.89 9.04
N VAL A 120 -3.22 10.59 7.74
CA VAL A 120 -2.86 9.26 7.21
C VAL A 120 -1.46 8.79 7.66
N VAL A 121 -0.55 9.73 7.96
CA VAL A 121 0.77 9.40 8.53
C VAL A 121 0.61 8.78 9.91
N MET A 122 -0.19 9.39 10.78
CA MET A 122 -0.46 8.87 12.13
C MET A 122 -1.16 7.52 12.08
N GLU A 123 -2.13 7.36 11.19
CA GLU A 123 -2.82 6.09 10.97
C GLU A 123 -1.84 5.00 10.52
N THR A 124 -0.98 5.29 9.53
CA THR A 124 0.04 4.35 9.02
C THR A 124 1.04 3.96 10.12
N LEU A 125 1.47 4.91 10.95
CA LEU A 125 2.34 4.63 12.09
C LEU A 125 1.67 3.72 13.11
N GLN A 126 0.39 3.93 13.43
CA GLN A 126 -0.38 3.06 14.33
C GLN A 126 -0.56 1.64 13.78
N MET A 127 -0.59 1.47 12.46
CA MET A 127 -0.68 0.15 11.82
C MET A 127 0.63 -0.65 11.94
N SER A 128 1.77 0.00 12.09
CA SER A 128 3.11 -0.55 11.86
C SER A 128 3.46 -1.80 12.68
N GLN A 129 2.92 -1.93 13.89
CA GLN A 129 3.14 -3.08 14.79
C GLN A 129 1.91 -3.94 15.00
N THR A 130 0.81 -3.66 14.30
CA THR A 130 -0.41 -4.47 14.42
C THR A 130 -0.29 -5.75 13.60
N ARG A 131 -0.96 -6.81 14.06
CA ARG A 131 -0.88 -8.15 13.45
C ARG A 131 -1.26 -8.17 11.98
N ALA A 132 -2.30 -7.43 11.60
CA ALA A 132 -2.81 -7.41 10.23
C ALA A 132 -1.91 -6.64 9.25
N TYR A 133 -1.17 -5.63 9.73
CA TYR A 133 -0.55 -4.61 8.89
C TYR A 133 0.96 -4.50 9.04
N GLY A 134 1.54 -5.03 10.09
CA GLY A 134 2.98 -4.95 10.34
C GLY A 134 3.81 -5.53 9.18
N VAL A 135 4.87 -4.82 8.79
CA VAL A 135 5.79 -5.18 7.69
C VAL A 135 7.23 -5.39 8.17
N GLY A 136 7.43 -5.49 9.48
CA GLY A 136 8.76 -5.62 10.09
C GLY A 136 9.53 -4.30 10.11
N GLY A 137 8.81 -3.18 10.22
CA GLY A 137 9.33 -1.83 10.29
C GLY A 137 9.54 -1.15 8.94
N THR A 138 9.31 0.15 8.94
CA THR A 138 9.51 1.08 7.82
C THR A 138 10.66 2.04 8.13
N ILE A 139 11.49 2.35 7.14
CA ILE A 139 12.48 3.42 7.25
C ILE A 139 11.83 4.70 6.69
N HIS A 140 11.57 5.66 7.57
CA HIS A 140 11.02 6.97 7.22
C HIS A 140 12.14 7.98 7.05
N VAL A 141 12.21 8.64 5.90
CA VAL A 141 13.18 9.71 5.62
C VAL A 141 12.42 11.01 5.44
N ILE A 142 12.52 11.91 6.38
CA ILE A 142 11.88 13.22 6.33
C ILE A 142 12.85 14.21 5.70
N VAL A 143 12.61 14.62 4.46
CA VAL A 143 13.35 15.67 3.78
C VAL A 143 12.88 17.02 4.34
N ASN A 144 13.46 17.39 5.47
CA ASN A 144 13.08 18.56 6.27
C ASN A 144 13.69 19.82 5.70
N ASN A 145 13.02 20.42 4.73
CA ASN A 145 13.46 21.68 4.12
C ASN A 145 12.98 22.93 4.89
N GLN A 146 12.32 22.75 6.02
CA GLN A 146 11.89 23.77 6.97
C GLN A 146 10.84 24.77 6.43
N ILE A 147 10.16 24.40 5.35
CA ILE A 147 9.10 25.20 4.74
C ILE A 147 8.04 24.31 4.09
N GLY A 148 6.77 24.54 4.40
CA GLY A 148 5.63 23.88 3.76
C GLY A 148 4.90 24.85 2.83
N PHE A 149 4.90 24.62 1.52
CA PHE A 149 4.44 25.58 0.52
C PHE A 149 5.15 26.92 0.66
N THR A 150 4.51 27.91 1.31
CA THR A 150 5.07 29.23 1.67
C THR A 150 5.08 29.48 3.17
N THR A 151 4.74 28.48 4.00
CA THR A 151 4.70 28.57 5.45
C THR A 151 6.04 28.17 6.04
N SER A 152 6.76 29.11 6.65
CA SER A 152 8.05 28.91 7.31
C SER A 152 8.06 29.34 8.78
N ASN A 153 7.05 30.09 9.22
CA ASN A 153 6.91 30.49 10.61
C ASN A 153 6.51 29.28 11.47
N SER A 154 7.26 29.01 12.52
CA SER A 154 6.98 27.90 13.44
C SER A 154 5.62 28.01 14.13
N ALA A 155 5.14 29.23 14.38
CA ALA A 155 3.83 29.47 15.00
C ALA A 155 2.65 29.05 14.10
N ASP A 156 2.87 29.02 12.78
CA ASP A 156 1.83 28.69 11.79
C ASP A 156 1.95 27.26 11.27
N SER A 157 3.12 26.61 11.51
CA SER A 157 3.43 25.33 10.87
C SER A 157 3.03 24.11 11.69
N ARG A 158 3.20 24.15 13.02
CA ARG A 158 2.87 23.02 13.91
C ARG A 158 3.03 23.41 15.38
N SER A 159 2.37 22.63 16.26
CA SER A 159 2.44 22.79 17.71
C SER A 159 3.72 22.17 18.33
N THR A 160 4.36 21.25 17.63
CA THR A 160 5.55 20.54 18.13
C THR A 160 6.85 21.23 17.70
N ARG A 161 7.92 20.96 18.45
CA ARG A 161 9.25 21.51 18.11
C ARG A 161 9.78 20.95 16.79
N TYR A 162 9.67 19.65 16.59
CA TYR A 162 10.11 18.96 15.38
C TYR A 162 8.93 18.40 14.60
N ALA A 163 9.03 18.36 13.28
CA ALA A 163 8.01 17.71 12.43
C ALA A 163 7.89 16.19 12.75
N THR A 164 8.97 15.60 13.21
CA THR A 164 9.09 14.18 13.56
C THR A 164 8.52 13.82 14.93
N ASP A 165 8.12 14.80 15.75
CA ASP A 165 7.59 14.55 17.09
C ASP A 165 6.34 13.67 17.10
N ILE A 166 5.56 13.67 15.99
CA ILE A 166 4.41 12.79 15.84
C ILE A 166 4.76 11.30 15.86
N SER A 167 5.99 10.92 15.50
CA SER A 167 6.40 9.51 15.52
C SER A 167 6.76 8.99 16.93
N LYS A 168 6.85 9.88 17.90
CA LYS A 168 7.15 9.50 19.29
C LYS A 168 6.05 8.66 19.95
N PHE A 169 4.80 8.75 19.49
CA PHE A 169 3.71 7.99 20.08
C PHE A 169 3.81 6.47 19.84
N ILE A 170 4.60 6.03 18.84
CA ILE A 170 4.93 4.61 18.62
C ILE A 170 6.33 4.25 19.15
N GLU A 171 6.94 5.10 19.95
CA GLU A 171 8.27 4.91 20.57
C GLU A 171 9.38 4.63 19.54
N THR A 172 9.29 5.29 18.39
CA THR A 172 10.25 5.12 17.28
C THR A 172 11.48 5.99 17.50
N PRO A 173 12.72 5.50 17.26
CA PRO A 173 13.91 6.33 17.32
C PRO A 173 13.92 7.33 16.17
N ILE A 174 14.38 8.54 16.46
CA ILE A 174 14.51 9.65 15.52
C ILE A 174 15.98 10.06 15.46
N PHE A 175 16.56 9.99 14.27
CA PHE A 175 17.92 10.46 14.00
C PHE A 175 17.86 11.81 13.26
N HIS A 176 18.35 12.87 13.89
CA HIS A 176 18.51 14.17 13.23
C HIS A 176 19.89 14.24 12.57
N VAL A 177 19.94 14.53 11.29
CA VAL A 177 21.19 14.62 10.53
C VAL A 177 21.19 15.81 9.58
N ASN A 178 22.33 16.51 9.48
CA ASN A 178 22.52 17.60 8.52
C ASN A 178 22.75 17.04 7.11
N ALA A 179 21.89 17.42 6.16
CA ALA A 179 22.00 17.01 4.77
C ALA A 179 23.26 17.53 4.05
N ASP A 180 23.92 18.55 4.59
CA ASP A 180 25.18 19.04 4.04
C ASP A 180 26.39 18.16 4.38
N ASP A 181 26.21 17.12 5.22
CA ASP A 181 27.23 16.11 5.51
C ASP A 181 26.81 14.73 4.98
N PRO A 182 27.15 14.38 3.73
CA PRO A 182 26.78 13.09 3.13
C PRO A 182 27.32 11.87 3.87
N GLU A 183 28.46 11.97 4.53
CA GLU A 183 29.05 10.86 5.30
C GLU A 183 28.24 10.58 6.56
N ALA A 184 27.81 11.61 7.27
CA ALA A 184 26.91 11.50 8.41
C ALA A 184 25.55 10.91 7.99
N VAL A 185 25.02 11.33 6.83
CA VAL A 185 23.77 10.78 6.27
C VAL A 185 23.91 9.28 5.99
N ILE A 186 25.01 8.83 5.38
CA ILE A 186 25.29 7.42 5.14
C ILE A 186 25.39 6.64 6.46
N GLN A 187 26.07 7.19 7.46
CA GLN A 187 26.23 6.54 8.76
C GLN A 187 24.87 6.37 9.47
N VAL A 188 24.06 7.42 9.52
CA VAL A 188 22.72 7.37 10.12
C VAL A 188 21.82 6.40 9.34
N SER A 189 21.90 6.37 8.01
CA SER A 189 21.12 5.43 7.19
C SER A 189 21.48 3.96 7.48
N LYS A 190 22.77 3.68 7.75
CA LYS A 190 23.20 2.34 8.18
C LYS A 190 22.66 1.99 9.56
N LEU A 191 22.71 2.91 10.51
CA LEU A 191 22.14 2.73 11.85
C LEU A 191 20.62 2.46 11.78
N ALA A 192 19.90 3.23 10.96
CA ALA A 192 18.48 3.03 10.75
C ALA A 192 18.16 1.65 10.16
N ALA A 193 18.94 1.21 9.16
CA ALA A 193 18.78 -0.12 8.57
C ALA A 193 19.10 -1.23 9.58
N ASP A 194 20.17 -1.10 10.36
CA ASP A 194 20.55 -2.05 11.41
C ASP A 194 19.46 -2.09 12.52
N TYR A 195 18.91 -0.94 12.92
CA TYR A 195 17.82 -0.86 13.90
C TYR A 195 16.56 -1.58 13.40
N ARG A 196 16.10 -1.23 12.18
CA ARG A 196 14.93 -1.87 11.55
C ARG A 196 15.08 -3.38 11.47
N ASP A 197 16.25 -3.85 11.08
CA ASP A 197 16.49 -5.29 10.93
C ASP A 197 16.51 -6.01 12.28
N ASN A 198 17.15 -5.44 13.29
CA ASN A 198 17.26 -6.07 14.60
C ASN A 198 15.93 -6.05 15.38
N PHE A 199 15.19 -4.95 15.33
CA PHE A 199 14.00 -4.75 16.17
C PHE A 199 12.67 -4.92 15.42
N LYS A 200 12.70 -4.98 14.09
CA LYS A 200 11.49 -5.06 13.24
C LYS A 200 10.48 -3.96 13.52
N LYS A 201 10.97 -2.77 13.85
CA LYS A 201 10.21 -1.56 14.16
C LYS A 201 10.56 -0.43 13.19
N ASP A 202 9.67 0.54 13.11
CA ASP A 202 9.90 1.76 12.33
C ASP A 202 11.06 2.57 12.88
N VAL A 203 11.68 3.35 12.01
CA VAL A 203 12.78 4.26 12.35
C VAL A 203 12.67 5.51 11.49
N VAL A 204 12.95 6.66 12.08
CA VAL A 204 12.82 7.98 11.45
C VAL A 204 14.17 8.64 11.30
N ILE A 205 14.47 9.12 10.10
CA ILE A 205 15.64 9.98 9.80
C ILE A 205 15.11 11.37 9.46
N ASP A 206 15.36 12.34 10.31
CA ASP A 206 15.11 13.76 10.06
C ASP A 206 16.31 14.36 9.32
N LEU A 207 16.20 14.43 8.00
CA LEU A 207 17.24 14.95 7.10
C LEU A 207 17.08 16.47 6.97
N VAL A 208 17.74 17.21 7.84
CA VAL A 208 17.63 18.68 7.91
C VAL A 208 18.35 19.32 6.73
N CYS A 209 17.58 19.99 5.89
CA CYS A 209 18.04 20.60 4.63
C CYS A 209 17.32 21.92 4.36
N TYR A 210 17.40 22.41 3.13
CA TYR A 210 16.69 23.59 2.67
C TYR A 210 16.23 23.44 1.22
N ARG A 211 15.17 24.15 0.87
CA ARG A 211 14.66 24.22 -0.51
C ARG A 211 15.30 25.37 -1.25
N ARG A 212 16.09 25.10 -2.28
CA ARG A 212 16.85 26.11 -3.02
C ARG A 212 15.99 27.00 -3.92
N SER A 213 15.01 26.43 -4.58
CA SER A 213 14.08 27.11 -5.51
C SER A 213 12.72 27.34 -4.84
N GLY A 214 11.78 28.00 -5.53
CA GLY A 214 10.43 28.22 -5.07
C GLY A 214 9.58 26.94 -4.89
N HIS A 215 8.33 27.13 -4.53
CA HIS A 215 7.39 26.01 -4.39
C HIS A 215 7.16 25.29 -5.73
N ASN A 216 7.04 26.06 -6.81
CA ASN A 216 6.96 25.58 -8.18
C ASN A 216 7.86 26.42 -9.11
N GLU A 217 7.81 26.18 -10.41
CA GLU A 217 8.68 26.81 -11.41
C GLU A 217 8.46 28.32 -11.55
N ALA A 218 7.25 28.80 -11.27
CA ALA A 218 6.88 30.22 -11.38
C ALA A 218 7.02 31.00 -10.06
N ASP A 219 7.32 30.31 -8.95
CA ASP A 219 7.38 30.93 -7.62
C ASP A 219 8.76 31.57 -7.34
N ASP A 220 8.76 32.87 -7.02
CA ASP A 220 9.93 33.51 -6.39
C ASP A 220 9.80 33.52 -4.87
N PRO A 221 10.50 32.60 -4.19
CA PRO A 221 10.37 32.44 -2.75
C PRO A 221 10.88 33.64 -1.95
N SER A 222 11.61 34.57 -2.55
CA SER A 222 12.05 35.80 -1.89
C SER A 222 10.88 36.74 -1.59
N SER A 223 9.75 36.59 -2.28
CA SER A 223 8.53 37.36 -2.05
C SER A 223 7.88 37.05 -0.70
N THR A 224 7.98 35.80 -0.21
CA THR A 224 7.35 35.35 1.02
C THR A 224 8.37 35.08 2.15
N GLN A 225 9.59 34.64 1.84
CA GLN A 225 10.67 34.35 2.80
C GLN A 225 11.97 35.09 2.45
N PRO A 226 12.01 36.42 2.48
CA PRO A 226 13.17 37.19 1.99
C PRO A 226 14.45 36.94 2.81
N VAL A 227 14.36 36.79 4.12
CA VAL A 227 15.50 36.55 4.99
C VAL A 227 16.08 35.15 4.79
N MET A 228 15.22 34.13 4.78
CA MET A 228 15.61 32.75 4.55
C MET A 228 16.31 32.59 3.20
N TYR A 229 15.72 33.10 2.13
CA TYR A 229 16.29 32.94 0.77
C TYR A 229 17.51 33.81 0.52
N LYS A 230 17.67 34.91 1.26
CA LYS A 230 18.94 35.65 1.27
C LYS A 230 20.08 34.81 1.85
N ALA A 231 19.82 34.02 2.88
CA ALA A 231 20.78 33.08 3.45
C ALA A 231 21.04 31.91 2.48
N ILE A 232 19.98 31.28 1.95
CA ILE A 232 20.06 30.13 1.03
C ILE A 232 20.86 30.47 -0.25
N LYS A 233 20.64 31.65 -0.83
CA LYS A 233 21.38 32.11 -2.04
C LYS A 233 22.89 32.21 -1.83
N ARG A 234 23.34 32.46 -0.58
CA ARG A 234 24.76 32.56 -0.22
C ARG A 234 25.35 31.22 0.20
N HIS A 235 24.52 30.25 0.55
CA HIS A 235 24.99 28.97 1.03
C HIS A 235 25.46 28.08 -0.14
N PRO A 236 26.65 27.46 -0.08
CA PRO A 236 27.12 26.54 -1.10
C PRO A 236 26.19 25.31 -1.21
N THR A 237 26.20 24.66 -2.36
CA THR A 237 25.49 23.37 -2.49
C THR A 237 26.22 22.27 -1.72
N VAL A 238 25.50 21.23 -1.29
CA VAL A 238 26.10 20.03 -0.66
C VAL A 238 27.23 19.44 -1.52
N LEU A 239 27.06 19.46 -2.85
CA LEU A 239 28.11 19.03 -3.79
C LEU A 239 29.38 19.88 -3.66
N GLN A 240 29.24 21.20 -3.62
CA GLN A 240 30.41 22.11 -3.46
C GLN A 240 31.11 21.91 -2.11
N LEU A 241 30.34 21.81 -1.04
CA LEU A 241 30.87 21.55 0.31
C LEU A 241 31.63 20.23 0.37
N TYR A 242 31.08 19.19 -0.23
CA TYR A 242 31.69 17.87 -0.20
C TYR A 242 32.91 17.77 -1.14
N GLU A 243 32.88 18.39 -2.32
CA GLU A 243 34.01 18.53 -3.22
C GLU A 243 35.18 19.21 -2.50
N GLU A 244 34.93 20.35 -1.85
CA GLU A 244 35.94 21.09 -1.09
C GLU A 244 36.53 20.27 0.06
N LYS A 245 35.69 19.59 0.83
CA LYS A 245 36.11 18.68 1.92
C LYS A 245 37.05 17.58 1.40
N LEU A 246 36.71 16.91 0.30
CA LEU A 246 37.50 15.84 -0.24
C LEU A 246 38.83 16.30 -0.87
N ILE A 247 38.82 17.45 -1.54
CA ILE A 247 40.04 18.05 -2.11
C ILE A 247 40.98 18.47 -0.98
N ASN A 248 40.47 19.19 0.03
CA ASN A 248 41.29 19.66 1.16
C ASN A 248 41.89 18.51 1.99
N SER A 249 41.20 17.38 2.03
CA SER A 249 41.70 16.15 2.69
C SER A 249 42.60 15.29 1.78
N GLY A 250 42.83 15.69 0.53
CA GLY A 250 43.70 14.98 -0.41
C GLY A 250 43.14 13.67 -0.92
N ILE A 251 41.84 13.42 -0.77
CA ILE A 251 41.17 12.17 -1.23
C ILE A 251 40.96 12.21 -2.73
N ILE A 252 40.60 13.38 -3.29
CA ILE A 252 40.42 13.60 -4.73
C ILE A 252 41.13 14.89 -5.16
N SER A 253 41.42 14.99 -6.45
CA SER A 253 41.98 16.20 -7.09
C SER A 253 40.89 17.01 -7.81
N ASN A 254 41.21 18.27 -8.14
CA ASN A 254 40.35 19.07 -9.01
C ASN A 254 40.13 18.45 -10.40
N GLU A 255 41.09 17.67 -10.91
CA GLU A 255 40.95 16.97 -12.18
C GLU A 255 39.98 15.79 -12.09
N ASP A 256 39.99 15.08 -10.96
CA ASP A 256 38.98 14.02 -10.70
C ASP A 256 37.56 14.60 -10.71
N VAL A 257 37.33 15.74 -10.07
CA VAL A 257 36.03 16.45 -10.06
C VAL A 257 35.58 16.80 -11.49
N ARG A 258 36.49 17.35 -12.31
CA ARG A 258 36.17 17.67 -13.70
C ARG A 258 35.82 16.41 -14.49
N THR A 259 36.55 15.33 -14.28
CA THR A 259 36.33 14.05 -14.93
C THR A 259 34.98 13.45 -14.53
N PHE A 260 34.61 13.44 -13.26
CA PHE A 260 33.29 12.98 -12.79
C PHE A 260 32.15 13.78 -13.42
N LYS A 261 32.23 15.10 -13.40
CA LYS A 261 31.21 15.98 -14.02
C LYS A 261 31.08 15.75 -15.52
N LYS A 262 32.19 15.59 -16.24
CA LYS A 262 32.22 15.30 -17.67
C LYS A 262 31.62 13.93 -17.98
N THR A 263 31.95 12.91 -17.21
CA THR A 263 31.42 11.54 -17.35
C THR A 263 29.91 11.52 -17.15
N TYR A 264 29.42 12.15 -16.10
CA TYR A 264 27.99 12.27 -15.80
C TYR A 264 27.21 12.96 -16.94
N ARG A 265 27.68 14.14 -17.41
CA ARG A 265 27.06 14.85 -18.54
C ARG A 265 27.07 14.02 -19.81
N SER A 266 28.20 13.39 -20.14
CA SER A 266 28.30 12.53 -21.33
C SER A 266 27.36 11.33 -21.28
N ALA A 267 27.09 10.78 -20.11
CA ALA A 267 26.13 9.68 -19.95
C ALA A 267 24.70 10.17 -20.28
N ILE A 268 24.29 11.32 -19.73
CA ILE A 268 22.99 11.94 -20.01
C ILE A 268 22.83 12.25 -21.51
N GLU A 269 23.82 12.93 -22.13
CA GLU A 269 23.80 13.31 -23.54
C GLU A 269 23.73 12.08 -24.48
N LYS A 270 24.35 10.98 -24.10
CA LYS A 270 24.32 9.71 -24.85
C LYS A 270 23.10 8.85 -24.57
N GLY A 271 22.16 9.32 -23.77
CA GLY A 271 20.97 8.56 -23.38
C GLY A 271 21.32 7.26 -22.62
N LYS A 272 22.33 7.32 -21.76
CA LYS A 272 22.73 6.20 -20.90
C LYS A 272 22.27 6.45 -19.46
N SER A 273 22.03 5.38 -18.70
CA SER A 273 21.81 5.51 -17.27
C SER A 273 23.06 6.09 -16.59
N VAL A 274 22.83 6.92 -15.59
CA VAL A 274 23.89 7.47 -14.73
C VAL A 274 24.08 6.66 -13.42
N THR A 275 23.22 5.68 -13.17
CA THR A 275 23.32 4.78 -12.03
C THR A 275 24.38 3.73 -12.30
N PHE A 276 25.39 3.60 -11.41
CA PHE A 276 26.60 2.82 -11.65
C PHE A 276 26.43 1.30 -11.51
N ASN A 277 25.44 0.86 -10.78
CA ASN A 277 25.30 -0.54 -10.34
C ASN A 277 23.99 -1.17 -10.79
N LEU A 278 23.49 -0.80 -11.96
CA LEU A 278 22.33 -1.46 -12.55
C LEU A 278 22.66 -2.91 -12.90
N ALA A 279 21.83 -3.84 -12.44
CA ALA A 279 21.88 -5.24 -12.79
C ALA A 279 20.81 -5.58 -13.85
N PRO A 280 21.01 -6.61 -14.68
CA PRO A 280 19.97 -7.14 -15.55
C PRO A 280 18.74 -7.59 -14.74
N ARG A 281 17.57 -7.55 -15.33
CA ARG A 281 16.37 -8.16 -14.71
C ARG A 281 16.55 -9.68 -14.72
N SER A 282 16.68 -10.29 -13.53
CA SER A 282 17.11 -11.68 -13.41
C SER A 282 16.08 -12.65 -12.84
N ASN A 283 14.94 -12.20 -12.29
CA ASN A 283 14.00 -13.11 -11.62
C ASN A 283 12.54 -12.80 -11.95
N GLU A 284 11.91 -13.70 -12.71
CA GLU A 284 10.47 -13.69 -12.97
C GLU A 284 9.66 -13.91 -11.69
N ASP A 285 10.17 -14.64 -10.70
CA ASP A 285 9.51 -14.92 -9.41
C ASP A 285 9.24 -13.69 -8.52
N GLN A 286 9.87 -12.56 -8.82
CA GLN A 286 9.64 -11.30 -8.11
C GLN A 286 8.42 -10.54 -8.63
N TRP A 287 7.85 -10.98 -9.76
CA TRP A 287 6.77 -10.32 -10.45
C TRP A 287 5.41 -10.90 -10.03
N PHE A 288 4.41 -10.09 -10.08
CA PHE A 288 3.01 -10.50 -10.03
C PHE A 288 2.43 -10.36 -11.44
N ASP A 289 1.73 -11.38 -11.89
CA ASP A 289 1.25 -11.47 -13.27
C ASP A 289 -0.23 -11.09 -13.34
N TRP A 290 -0.50 -9.96 -13.98
CA TRP A 290 -1.85 -9.52 -14.28
C TRP A 290 -2.35 -10.00 -15.65
N ASN A 291 -1.50 -10.57 -16.51
CA ASN A 291 -1.88 -10.97 -17.86
C ASN A 291 -3.08 -11.94 -17.92
N PRO A 292 -3.24 -12.91 -17.01
CA PRO A 292 -4.42 -13.78 -17.01
C PRO A 292 -5.74 -13.04 -16.85
N TYR A 293 -5.68 -11.81 -16.35
CA TYR A 293 -6.83 -10.99 -16.02
C TYR A 293 -7.10 -9.89 -17.04
N LEU A 294 -6.27 -9.69 -18.05
CA LEU A 294 -6.45 -8.67 -19.09
C LEU A 294 -7.43 -9.16 -20.19
N ASP A 295 -8.06 -8.20 -20.87
CA ASP A 295 -8.91 -8.42 -22.08
C ASP A 295 -10.14 -9.33 -21.89
N LYS A 296 -10.56 -9.62 -20.67
CA LYS A 296 -11.80 -10.34 -20.36
C LYS A 296 -13.00 -9.39 -20.33
N LYS A 297 -14.19 -9.83 -20.56
CA LYS A 297 -15.39 -8.98 -20.51
C LYS A 297 -16.19 -9.29 -19.25
N TRP A 298 -16.61 -8.29 -18.52
CA TRP A 298 -17.32 -8.40 -17.25
C TRP A 298 -18.59 -9.29 -17.29
N TYR A 299 -19.12 -9.57 -18.49
CA TYR A 299 -20.28 -10.40 -18.70
C TYR A 299 -19.95 -11.82 -19.22
N GLU A 300 -18.70 -12.22 -19.24
CA GLU A 300 -18.33 -13.60 -19.59
C GLU A 300 -18.84 -14.56 -18.51
N HIS A 301 -19.33 -15.72 -18.95
CA HIS A 301 -19.88 -16.71 -18.04
C HIS A 301 -18.75 -17.41 -17.28
N VAL A 302 -18.88 -17.46 -15.96
CA VAL A 302 -18.00 -18.20 -15.06
C VAL A 302 -18.81 -19.22 -14.27
N GLU A 303 -18.32 -20.45 -14.18
CA GLU A 303 -18.96 -21.49 -13.41
C GLU A 303 -18.68 -21.31 -11.92
N THR A 304 -19.66 -20.84 -11.20
CA THR A 304 -19.56 -20.56 -9.75
C THR A 304 -20.35 -21.56 -8.89
N LYS A 305 -21.00 -22.55 -9.53
CA LYS A 305 -21.81 -23.54 -8.81
C LYS A 305 -20.96 -24.50 -8.00
N LEU A 306 -21.54 -25.01 -6.93
CA LEU A 306 -21.00 -26.11 -6.14
C LEU A 306 -21.97 -27.28 -6.11
N SER A 307 -21.43 -28.49 -6.04
CA SER A 307 -22.27 -29.68 -5.80
C SER A 307 -22.81 -29.65 -4.36
N HIS A 308 -24.01 -30.21 -4.15
CA HIS A 308 -24.55 -30.33 -2.79
C HIS A 308 -23.60 -31.11 -1.84
N LYS A 309 -22.92 -32.13 -2.37
CA LYS A 309 -21.90 -32.89 -1.63
C LYS A 309 -20.75 -31.98 -1.15
N THR A 310 -20.29 -31.10 -2.01
CA THR A 310 -19.24 -30.11 -1.66
C THR A 310 -19.73 -29.16 -0.56
N ILE A 311 -20.95 -28.62 -0.68
CA ILE A 311 -21.55 -27.74 0.33
C ILE A 311 -21.60 -28.43 1.70
N LEU A 312 -22.09 -29.69 1.74
CA LEU A 312 -22.13 -30.46 2.99
C LEU A 312 -20.73 -30.69 3.60
N SER A 313 -19.76 -31.03 2.75
CA SER A 313 -18.35 -31.22 3.18
C SER A 313 -17.73 -29.97 3.77
N LEU A 314 -17.84 -28.85 3.08
CA LEU A 314 -17.33 -27.55 3.51
C LEU A 314 -18.04 -27.08 4.79
N THR A 315 -19.38 -27.23 4.85
CA THR A 315 -20.15 -26.87 6.06
C THR A 315 -19.68 -27.64 7.27
N LYS A 316 -19.43 -28.94 7.14
CA LYS A 316 -18.89 -29.75 8.24
C LYS A 316 -17.55 -29.19 8.72
N GLN A 317 -16.68 -28.74 7.83
CA GLN A 317 -15.37 -28.19 8.17
C GLN A 317 -15.51 -26.84 8.87
N ILE A 318 -16.26 -25.87 8.32
CA ILE A 318 -16.41 -24.52 8.91
C ILE A 318 -17.26 -24.48 10.18
N THR A 319 -17.98 -25.56 10.50
CA THR A 319 -18.74 -25.71 11.77
C THR A 319 -18.09 -26.67 12.75
N SER A 320 -16.90 -27.19 12.44
CA SER A 320 -16.11 -27.98 13.37
C SER A 320 -15.30 -27.05 14.27
N VAL A 321 -15.15 -27.45 15.53
CA VAL A 321 -14.33 -26.73 16.52
C VAL A 321 -13.31 -27.70 17.11
N PRO A 322 -12.20 -27.19 17.68
CA PRO A 322 -11.21 -28.01 18.39
C PRO A 322 -11.83 -28.80 19.55
N GLU A 323 -11.14 -29.84 19.99
CA GLU A 323 -11.53 -30.64 21.16
C GLU A 323 -11.52 -29.76 22.42
N ASN A 324 -12.54 -29.88 23.27
CA ASN A 324 -12.73 -29.05 24.47
C ASN A 324 -13.07 -27.57 24.25
N PHE A 325 -13.28 -27.11 23.02
CA PHE A 325 -13.66 -25.74 22.74
C PHE A 325 -15.11 -25.47 23.13
N GLN A 326 -15.32 -24.52 24.03
CA GLN A 326 -16.65 -24.15 24.49
C GLN A 326 -17.24 -22.98 23.70
N LEU A 327 -18.23 -23.27 22.88
CA LEU A 327 -18.96 -22.27 22.11
C LEU A 327 -19.96 -21.49 22.98
N GLN A 328 -20.03 -20.19 22.79
CA GLN A 328 -21.12 -19.36 23.27
C GLN A 328 -22.47 -19.86 22.68
N LYS A 329 -23.55 -19.82 23.47
CA LYS A 329 -24.85 -20.40 23.08
C LYS A 329 -25.39 -19.93 21.74
N LYS A 330 -25.27 -18.62 21.43
CA LYS A 330 -25.71 -18.04 20.17
C LYS A 330 -24.88 -18.57 18.99
N VAL A 331 -23.56 -18.62 19.13
CA VAL A 331 -22.65 -19.14 18.10
C VAL A 331 -22.89 -20.63 17.86
N LYS A 332 -23.11 -21.41 18.92
CA LYS A 332 -23.50 -22.83 18.81
C LYS A 332 -24.79 -23.00 17.99
N LYS A 333 -25.77 -22.12 18.21
CA LYS A 333 -27.00 -22.12 17.41
C LYS A 333 -26.72 -21.79 15.95
N ILE A 334 -25.95 -20.74 15.67
CA ILE A 334 -25.56 -20.35 14.31
C ILE A 334 -24.90 -21.53 13.58
N PHE A 335 -24.01 -22.25 14.22
CA PHE A 335 -23.33 -23.42 13.62
C PHE A 335 -24.33 -24.56 13.32
N SER A 336 -25.23 -24.84 14.26
CA SER A 336 -26.31 -25.81 14.06
C SER A 336 -27.23 -25.41 12.90
N ASP A 337 -27.61 -24.12 12.84
CA ASP A 337 -28.48 -23.61 11.77
C ASP A 337 -27.77 -23.71 10.40
N ARG A 338 -26.47 -23.43 10.31
CA ARG A 338 -25.68 -23.61 9.07
C ARG A 338 -25.65 -25.06 8.60
N GLN A 339 -25.56 -26.02 9.52
CA GLN A 339 -25.65 -27.45 9.19
C GLN A 339 -27.02 -27.83 8.64
N GLN A 340 -28.10 -27.24 9.17
CA GLN A 340 -29.47 -27.46 8.66
C GLN A 340 -29.67 -26.76 7.31
N MET A 341 -29.14 -25.55 7.12
CA MET A 341 -29.15 -24.86 5.84
C MET A 341 -28.43 -25.66 4.75
N ALA A 342 -27.29 -26.27 5.06
CA ALA A 342 -26.56 -27.11 4.13
C ALA A 342 -27.33 -28.38 3.71
N LYS A 343 -28.17 -28.93 4.60
CA LYS A 343 -29.04 -30.06 4.30
C LYS A 343 -30.30 -29.67 3.51
N GLY A 344 -30.64 -28.39 3.48
CA GLY A 344 -31.90 -27.89 2.91
C GLY A 344 -33.07 -27.83 3.90
N ASP A 345 -32.83 -28.09 5.19
CA ASP A 345 -33.87 -28.05 6.23
C ASP A 345 -34.23 -26.61 6.63
N LEU A 346 -33.33 -25.66 6.39
CA LEU A 346 -33.50 -24.22 6.62
C LEU A 346 -33.09 -23.41 5.39
N PRO A 347 -33.71 -22.25 5.14
CA PRO A 347 -33.25 -21.32 4.11
C PRO A 347 -31.85 -20.80 4.41
N ILE A 348 -31.03 -20.69 3.39
CA ILE A 348 -29.66 -20.12 3.51
C ILE A 348 -29.78 -18.64 3.89
N ASN A 349 -29.04 -18.23 4.92
CA ASN A 349 -28.89 -16.83 5.29
C ASN A 349 -27.61 -16.22 4.70
N TRP A 350 -27.48 -14.90 4.81
CA TRP A 350 -26.37 -14.13 4.24
C TRP A 350 -24.99 -14.60 4.74
N GLY A 351 -24.82 -14.69 6.07
CA GLY A 351 -23.55 -15.10 6.66
C GLY A 351 -23.10 -16.51 6.27
N PHE A 352 -24.05 -17.44 6.05
CA PHE A 352 -23.72 -18.75 5.54
C PHE A 352 -23.33 -18.71 4.05
N GLY A 353 -24.03 -17.91 3.24
CA GLY A 353 -23.67 -17.70 1.83
C GLY A 353 -22.25 -17.18 1.65
N GLU A 354 -21.86 -16.17 2.42
CA GLU A 354 -20.47 -15.66 2.45
C GLU A 354 -19.47 -16.73 2.87
N MET A 355 -19.71 -17.38 4.00
CA MET A 355 -18.76 -18.35 4.56
C MET A 355 -18.53 -19.56 3.65
N ILE A 356 -19.55 -20.02 2.93
CA ILE A 356 -19.41 -21.11 1.94
C ILE A 356 -18.66 -20.62 0.69
N ALA A 357 -18.85 -19.37 0.27
CA ALA A 357 -18.08 -18.80 -0.82
C ALA A 357 -16.57 -18.78 -0.47
N TYR A 358 -16.22 -18.26 0.70
CA TYR A 358 -14.82 -18.25 1.17
C TYR A 358 -14.23 -19.65 1.32
N ALA A 359 -14.98 -20.57 1.94
CA ALA A 359 -14.55 -21.95 2.11
C ALA A 359 -14.25 -22.64 0.77
N SER A 360 -15.10 -22.41 -0.24
CA SER A 360 -14.91 -23.01 -1.56
C SER A 360 -13.74 -22.41 -2.33
N LEU A 361 -13.50 -21.11 -2.23
CA LEU A 361 -12.34 -20.48 -2.84
C LEU A 361 -11.02 -20.98 -2.21
N LEU A 362 -10.98 -21.17 -0.89
CA LEU A 362 -9.85 -21.77 -0.21
C LEU A 362 -9.61 -23.22 -0.65
N GLU A 363 -10.66 -24.03 -0.82
CA GLU A 363 -10.57 -25.40 -1.34
C GLU A 363 -9.99 -25.43 -2.78
N GLU A 364 -10.26 -24.38 -3.56
CA GLU A 364 -9.75 -24.16 -4.92
C GLU A 364 -8.38 -23.44 -4.94
N ASN A 365 -7.68 -23.33 -3.81
CA ASN A 365 -6.36 -22.72 -3.63
C ASN A 365 -6.29 -21.20 -3.82
N PHE A 366 -7.39 -20.48 -3.68
CA PHE A 366 -7.36 -19.02 -3.69
C PHE A 366 -7.12 -18.48 -2.26
N PRO A 367 -6.03 -17.73 -2.02
CA PRO A 367 -5.81 -17.11 -0.72
C PRO A 367 -6.82 -15.99 -0.49
N ILE A 368 -7.20 -15.80 0.78
CA ILE A 368 -8.16 -14.78 1.18
C ILE A 368 -7.55 -13.88 2.26
N ARG A 369 -7.62 -12.58 2.01
CA ARG A 369 -7.34 -11.56 3.01
C ARG A 369 -8.58 -10.70 3.19
N PHE A 370 -9.09 -10.62 4.40
CA PHE A 370 -10.28 -9.87 4.74
C PHE A 370 -10.03 -9.00 5.97
N THR A 371 -10.14 -7.70 5.82
CA THR A 371 -9.96 -6.73 6.90
C THR A 371 -11.08 -5.70 6.94
N GLY A 372 -11.21 -5.03 8.05
CA GLY A 372 -12.22 -4.01 8.30
C GLY A 372 -12.59 -3.98 9.77
N GLN A 373 -13.46 -3.06 10.16
CA GLN A 373 -13.91 -2.93 11.53
C GLN A 373 -15.00 -3.97 11.82
N ASP A 374 -14.85 -4.72 12.93
CA ASP A 374 -15.84 -5.70 13.39
C ASP A 374 -16.09 -6.90 12.44
N ILE A 375 -15.20 -7.14 11.48
CA ILE A 375 -15.45 -8.12 10.39
C ILE A 375 -15.36 -9.58 10.84
N ARG A 376 -14.62 -9.87 11.92
CA ARG A 376 -14.48 -11.24 12.45
C ARG A 376 -15.83 -11.80 12.90
N ARG A 377 -16.69 -10.97 13.46
CA ARG A 377 -18.07 -11.25 13.82
C ARG A 377 -19.04 -10.89 12.70
N GLY A 378 -18.76 -9.81 11.98
CA GLY A 378 -19.66 -9.08 11.09
C GLY A 378 -20.49 -8.05 11.83
N THR A 379 -20.65 -6.84 11.25
CA THR A 379 -21.37 -5.71 11.85
C THR A 379 -22.78 -6.10 12.34
N PHE A 380 -23.46 -6.94 11.59
CA PHE A 380 -24.80 -7.44 11.92
C PHE A 380 -24.79 -8.78 12.68
N ASP A 381 -23.67 -9.15 13.28
CA ASP A 381 -23.55 -10.42 14.02
C ASP A 381 -23.88 -11.67 13.17
N HIS A 382 -23.58 -11.62 11.89
CA HIS A 382 -23.99 -12.59 10.88
C HIS A 382 -22.87 -13.54 10.44
N ARG A 383 -21.60 -13.12 10.52
CA ARG A 383 -20.48 -13.84 9.93
C ARG A 383 -19.87 -14.86 10.89
N HIS A 384 -19.42 -14.45 12.05
CA HIS A 384 -18.71 -15.30 13.00
C HIS A 384 -17.65 -16.19 12.34
N ALA A 385 -16.76 -15.59 11.55
CA ALA A 385 -15.63 -16.28 10.92
C ALA A 385 -14.58 -16.68 11.97
N VAL A 386 -14.39 -15.83 12.96
CA VAL A 386 -13.59 -16.13 14.15
C VAL A 386 -14.52 -16.28 15.34
N ILE A 387 -14.39 -17.40 16.04
CA ILE A 387 -15.15 -17.73 17.25
C ILE A 387 -14.20 -17.80 18.43
N PHE A 388 -14.72 -17.62 19.64
CA PHE A 388 -13.92 -17.52 20.85
C PHE A 388 -14.31 -18.61 21.86
N ASP A 389 -13.29 -19.30 22.41
CA ASP A 389 -13.49 -20.24 23.49
C ASP A 389 -13.97 -19.51 24.74
N GLN A 390 -15.02 -20.02 25.36
CA GLN A 390 -15.58 -19.42 26.59
C GLN A 390 -14.74 -19.76 27.84
N ASN A 391 -13.73 -20.65 27.73
CA ASN A 391 -12.86 -21.02 28.86
C ASN A 391 -11.68 -20.03 28.98
N ASP A 392 -11.01 -19.70 27.89
CA ASP A 392 -9.74 -18.96 27.88
C ASP A 392 -9.74 -17.73 26.97
N GLY A 393 -10.80 -17.55 26.15
CA GLY A 393 -10.93 -16.43 25.21
C GLY A 393 -10.13 -16.58 23.91
N GLU A 394 -9.48 -17.74 23.68
CA GLU A 394 -8.71 -17.96 22.46
C GLU A 394 -9.61 -17.94 21.22
N GLY A 395 -9.12 -17.24 20.17
CA GLY A 395 -9.83 -17.10 18.91
C GLY A 395 -9.51 -18.23 17.93
N TYR A 396 -10.55 -18.85 17.38
CA TYR A 396 -10.44 -19.88 16.35
C TYR A 396 -11.04 -19.43 15.04
N LEU A 397 -10.23 -19.39 13.96
CA LEU A 397 -10.69 -19.12 12.60
C LEU A 397 -11.10 -20.44 11.93
N SER A 398 -12.40 -20.63 11.76
CA SER A 398 -12.97 -21.90 11.28
C SER A 398 -12.52 -22.27 9.85
N LEU A 399 -12.10 -21.30 9.03
CA LEU A 399 -11.60 -21.51 7.67
C LEU A 399 -10.16 -22.06 7.60
N ASN A 400 -9.37 -21.97 8.68
CA ASN A 400 -7.98 -22.44 8.68
C ASN A 400 -7.86 -23.91 8.29
N SER A 401 -8.77 -24.76 8.75
CA SER A 401 -8.72 -26.19 8.46
C SER A 401 -8.84 -26.51 6.95
N ILE A 402 -9.49 -25.63 6.19
CA ILE A 402 -9.59 -25.76 4.73
C ILE A 402 -8.34 -25.20 4.07
N ALA A 403 -7.90 -24.02 4.49
CA ALA A 403 -6.70 -23.36 3.99
C ALA A 403 -5.46 -24.26 4.14
N ASP A 404 -5.27 -24.86 5.33
CA ASP A 404 -4.15 -25.78 5.62
C ASP A 404 -4.15 -27.00 4.69
N LYS A 405 -5.30 -27.61 4.46
CA LYS A 405 -5.44 -28.77 3.57
C LYS A 405 -5.12 -28.45 2.13
N SER A 406 -5.52 -27.27 1.69
CA SER A 406 -5.32 -26.79 0.32
C SER A 406 -3.98 -26.09 0.12
N ASN A 407 -3.12 -26.04 1.16
CA ASN A 407 -1.87 -25.32 1.15
C ASN A 407 -2.00 -23.87 0.66
N THR A 408 -3.07 -23.21 1.12
CA THR A 408 -3.36 -21.81 0.83
C THR A 408 -3.42 -21.00 2.13
N ARG A 409 -3.82 -19.74 2.06
CA ARG A 409 -3.79 -18.82 3.19
C ARG A 409 -5.14 -18.14 3.39
N VAL A 410 -5.54 -17.99 4.64
CA VAL A 410 -6.68 -17.16 5.02
C VAL A 410 -6.31 -16.23 6.16
N GLU A 411 -6.58 -14.96 5.98
CA GLU A 411 -6.38 -13.91 6.99
C GLU A 411 -7.68 -13.14 7.17
N ILE A 412 -8.21 -13.12 8.39
CA ILE A 412 -9.41 -12.36 8.75
C ILE A 412 -9.11 -11.58 10.02
N TYR A 413 -8.97 -10.27 9.91
CA TYR A 413 -8.57 -9.40 11.00
C TYR A 413 -9.47 -8.19 11.15
N ASP A 414 -9.93 -7.94 12.37
CA ASP A 414 -10.47 -6.62 12.70
C ASP A 414 -9.36 -5.58 12.57
N SER A 415 -9.65 -4.49 11.87
CA SER A 415 -8.73 -3.36 11.71
C SER A 415 -8.78 -2.43 12.92
N LEU A 416 -7.82 -1.53 13.02
CA LEU A 416 -7.97 -0.35 13.85
C LEU A 416 -9.09 0.55 13.29
N LEU A 417 -9.56 1.51 14.11
CA LEU A 417 -10.59 2.48 13.71
C LEU A 417 -9.98 3.54 12.78
N SER A 418 -9.77 3.18 11.54
CA SER A 418 -9.25 4.01 10.46
C SER A 418 -9.81 3.46 9.14
N GLU A 419 -10.30 4.31 8.30
CA GLU A 419 -10.73 3.98 6.95
C GLU A 419 -9.62 4.28 5.94
N GLU A 420 -8.98 5.45 6.03
CA GLU A 420 -8.07 5.98 5.02
C GLU A 420 -6.81 5.12 4.87
N ALA A 421 -6.04 4.93 5.94
CA ALA A 421 -4.82 4.15 5.86
C ALA A 421 -5.12 2.66 5.66
N VAL A 422 -6.18 2.13 6.26
CA VAL A 422 -6.57 0.72 6.10
C VAL A 422 -6.95 0.42 4.67
N LEU A 423 -7.82 1.21 4.04
CA LEU A 423 -8.21 1.02 2.65
C LEU A 423 -7.03 1.21 1.70
N GLY A 424 -6.16 2.21 1.96
CA GLY A 424 -4.93 2.41 1.19
C GLY A 424 -3.99 1.21 1.26
N PHE A 425 -3.86 0.58 2.42
CA PHE A 425 -3.09 -0.64 2.60
C PHE A 425 -3.68 -1.80 1.78
N GLU A 426 -4.98 -2.05 1.90
CA GLU A 426 -5.63 -3.15 1.19
C GLU A 426 -5.61 -2.95 -0.33
N TYR A 427 -5.71 -1.71 -0.82
CA TYR A 427 -5.46 -1.41 -2.23
C TYR A 427 -4.03 -1.80 -2.63
N GLY A 428 -3.01 -1.37 -1.90
CA GLY A 428 -1.61 -1.71 -2.17
C GLY A 428 -1.34 -3.22 -2.13
N TYR A 429 -2.01 -3.92 -1.20
CA TYR A 429 -1.94 -5.36 -1.08
C TYR A 429 -2.57 -6.06 -2.30
N SER A 430 -3.80 -5.69 -2.67
CA SER A 430 -4.53 -6.27 -3.80
C SER A 430 -3.84 -6.02 -5.14
N ALA A 431 -3.33 -4.81 -5.37
CA ALA A 431 -2.58 -4.46 -6.57
C ALA A 431 -1.29 -5.29 -6.76
N THR A 432 -0.82 -5.93 -5.70
CA THR A 432 0.41 -6.74 -5.70
C THR A 432 0.14 -8.24 -5.58
N TRP A 433 -1.12 -8.64 -5.37
CA TRP A 433 -1.53 -10.04 -5.30
C TRP A 433 -2.76 -10.35 -6.15
N PRO A 434 -2.62 -10.47 -7.47
CA PRO A 434 -3.76 -10.67 -8.40
C PRO A 434 -4.54 -11.97 -8.17
N SER A 435 -3.90 -13.03 -7.68
CA SER A 435 -4.53 -14.34 -7.45
C SER A 435 -5.20 -14.50 -6.08
N GLY A 436 -5.23 -13.45 -5.26
CA GLY A 436 -5.84 -13.47 -3.93
C GLY A 436 -7.12 -12.65 -3.85
N LEU A 437 -8.12 -13.13 -3.10
CA LEU A 437 -9.30 -12.35 -2.75
C LEU A 437 -8.96 -11.40 -1.60
N VAL A 438 -8.86 -10.12 -1.90
CA VAL A 438 -8.63 -9.06 -0.91
C VAL A 438 -9.92 -8.30 -0.68
N ILE A 439 -10.39 -8.28 0.56
CA ILE A 439 -11.65 -7.66 0.94
C ILE A 439 -11.39 -6.62 2.03
N TRP A 440 -11.92 -5.44 1.85
CA TRP A 440 -12.10 -4.45 2.90
C TRP A 440 -13.60 -4.21 3.14
N GLU A 441 -14.04 -4.29 4.40
CA GLU A 441 -15.42 -3.97 4.78
C GLU A 441 -15.45 -2.71 5.64
N ALA A 442 -16.22 -1.73 5.21
CA ALA A 442 -16.57 -0.59 6.06
C ALA A 442 -17.45 -1.07 7.22
N GLN A 443 -17.37 -0.44 8.37
CA GLN A 443 -18.25 -0.77 9.51
C GLN A 443 -19.72 -0.54 9.14
N PHE A 444 -20.03 0.62 8.54
CA PHE A 444 -21.20 0.88 7.69
C PHE A 444 -20.72 1.52 6.39
N GLY A 445 -21.44 1.31 5.30
CA GLY A 445 -21.01 1.77 3.99
C GLY A 445 -20.80 3.27 3.87
N ASP A 446 -21.57 4.08 4.60
CA ASP A 446 -21.39 5.54 4.62
C ASP A 446 -20.03 5.99 5.14
N PHE A 447 -19.40 5.21 6.03
CA PHE A 447 -18.09 5.55 6.60
C PHE A 447 -16.94 5.43 5.60
N ALA A 448 -17.16 4.81 4.44
CA ALA A 448 -16.16 4.76 3.38
C ALA A 448 -15.70 6.15 2.91
N ASN A 449 -16.46 7.21 3.17
CA ASN A 449 -16.07 8.58 2.86
C ASN A 449 -14.85 9.07 3.68
N GLY A 450 -14.54 8.43 4.80
CA GLY A 450 -13.29 8.64 5.54
C GLY A 450 -12.04 8.26 4.76
N ALA A 451 -12.19 7.44 3.71
CA ALA A 451 -11.13 7.03 2.80
C ALA A 451 -11.36 7.54 1.36
N GLN A 452 -12.13 8.59 1.15
CA GLN A 452 -12.52 9.07 -0.18
C GLN A 452 -11.30 9.35 -1.08
N VAL A 453 -10.20 9.87 -0.52
CA VAL A 453 -8.97 10.13 -1.27
C VAL A 453 -8.36 8.85 -1.85
N VAL A 454 -8.44 7.73 -1.15
CA VAL A 454 -7.97 6.42 -1.66
C VAL A 454 -8.88 5.95 -2.79
N ILE A 455 -10.19 6.10 -2.62
CA ILE A 455 -11.18 5.74 -3.65
C ILE A 455 -10.89 6.55 -4.93
N ASP A 456 -10.80 7.87 -4.82
CA ASP A 456 -10.65 8.77 -5.97
C ASP A 456 -9.28 8.66 -6.65
N GLN A 457 -8.20 8.54 -5.86
CA GLN A 457 -6.85 8.65 -6.40
C GLN A 457 -6.21 7.33 -6.80
N PHE A 458 -6.67 6.21 -6.24
CA PHE A 458 -6.12 4.89 -6.50
C PHE A 458 -7.15 3.93 -7.09
N ILE A 459 -8.26 3.67 -6.38
CA ILE A 459 -9.21 2.63 -6.75
C ILE A 459 -9.85 2.91 -8.12
N VAL A 460 -10.47 4.09 -8.29
CA VAL A 460 -11.20 4.41 -9.53
C VAL A 460 -10.33 4.95 -10.65
N SER A 461 -9.09 5.37 -10.38
CA SER A 461 -8.27 6.07 -11.35
C SER A 461 -6.87 5.48 -11.58
N GLY A 462 -6.45 4.51 -10.77
CA GLY A 462 -5.09 3.95 -10.83
C GLY A 462 -4.77 3.26 -12.14
N GLU A 463 -5.73 2.57 -12.74
CA GLU A 463 -5.58 1.95 -14.06
C GLU A 463 -5.33 2.99 -15.15
N HIS A 464 -6.19 3.99 -15.27
CA HIS A 464 -6.10 5.03 -16.31
C HIS A 464 -4.87 5.92 -16.16
N LYS A 465 -4.47 6.23 -14.93
CA LYS A 465 -3.31 7.10 -14.68
C LYS A 465 -1.98 6.36 -14.79
N TRP A 466 -1.91 5.14 -14.33
CA TRP A 466 -0.65 4.45 -14.05
C TRP A 466 -0.60 3.00 -14.54
N GLU A 467 -1.64 2.50 -15.20
CA GLU A 467 -1.76 1.10 -15.60
C GLU A 467 -1.64 0.14 -14.38
N ARG A 468 -2.15 0.59 -13.24
CA ARG A 468 -2.14 -0.17 -11.99
C ARG A 468 -3.49 -0.77 -11.71
N LEU A 469 -3.49 -2.07 -11.76
CA LEU A 469 -4.67 -2.91 -11.61
C LEU A 469 -4.84 -3.33 -10.15
N SER A 470 -6.07 -3.50 -9.71
CA SER A 470 -6.44 -3.96 -8.39
C SER A 470 -7.63 -4.91 -8.45
N GLY A 471 -7.67 -5.94 -7.63
CA GLY A 471 -8.80 -6.85 -7.47
C GLY A 471 -9.46 -6.68 -6.10
N LEU A 472 -9.41 -5.48 -5.55
CA LEU A 472 -9.98 -5.18 -4.24
C LEU A 472 -11.50 -5.27 -4.25
N VAL A 473 -12.06 -5.95 -3.26
CA VAL A 473 -13.50 -5.99 -2.99
C VAL A 473 -13.79 -5.08 -1.81
N MET A 474 -14.70 -4.13 -1.98
CA MET A 474 -15.20 -3.27 -0.90
C MET A 474 -16.61 -3.73 -0.50
N LEU A 475 -16.78 -4.19 0.73
CA LEU A 475 -18.10 -4.47 1.29
C LEU A 475 -18.61 -3.25 2.05
N LEU A 476 -19.80 -2.79 1.66
CA LEU A 476 -20.40 -1.55 2.17
C LEU A 476 -21.75 -1.88 2.81
N PRO A 477 -21.80 -2.31 4.09
CA PRO A 477 -23.02 -2.65 4.78
C PRO A 477 -24.06 -1.53 4.67
N HIS A 478 -25.27 -1.91 4.20
CA HIS A 478 -26.32 -1.00 3.78
C HIS A 478 -27.67 -1.61 4.08
N GLY A 479 -28.60 -0.81 4.63
CA GLY A 479 -29.96 -1.25 4.92
C GLY A 479 -30.85 -0.13 5.42
N PHE A 480 -32.06 -0.04 4.92
CA PHE A 480 -33.02 1.04 5.25
C PHE A 480 -33.55 0.96 6.70
N GLU A 481 -33.33 -0.16 7.40
CA GLU A 481 -33.71 -0.36 8.79
C GLU A 481 -32.72 0.28 9.78
N GLY A 482 -31.65 0.90 9.27
CA GLY A 482 -30.60 1.54 10.09
C GLY A 482 -31.12 2.74 10.88
N MET A 483 -30.48 3.01 12.02
CA MET A 483 -30.81 4.15 12.89
C MET A 483 -30.08 5.41 12.41
N GLY A 484 -30.71 6.15 11.50
CA GLY A 484 -30.17 7.37 10.93
C GLY A 484 -29.45 7.16 9.59
N PRO A 485 -29.07 8.24 8.90
CA PRO A 485 -28.56 8.18 7.52
C PRO A 485 -27.21 7.44 7.40
N GLU A 486 -26.30 7.61 8.35
CA GLU A 486 -24.98 6.99 8.35
C GLU A 486 -25.04 5.46 8.55
N HIS A 487 -26.10 4.94 9.13
CA HIS A 487 -26.32 3.53 9.39
C HIS A 487 -27.31 2.88 8.41
N SER A 488 -27.81 3.63 7.44
CA SER A 488 -28.85 3.16 6.51
C SER A 488 -28.40 3.16 5.06
N SER A 489 -27.53 4.07 4.64
CA SER A 489 -27.11 4.21 3.24
C SER A 489 -25.60 4.08 3.08
N ALA A 490 -25.17 3.28 2.10
CA ALA A 490 -23.79 3.22 1.64
C ALA A 490 -23.47 4.33 0.60
N ARG A 491 -24.38 5.22 0.33
CA ARG A 491 -24.22 6.30 -0.65
C ARG A 491 -23.84 5.77 -2.03
N LEU A 492 -24.61 4.85 -2.54
CA LEU A 492 -24.38 4.21 -3.85
C LEU A 492 -24.20 5.23 -4.99
N GLU A 493 -24.91 6.37 -4.90
CA GLU A 493 -24.81 7.48 -5.85
C GLU A 493 -23.37 8.04 -5.98
N ARG A 494 -22.57 8.04 -4.93
CA ARG A 494 -21.16 8.47 -4.99
C ARG A 494 -20.32 7.53 -5.84
N PHE A 495 -20.50 6.22 -5.67
CA PHE A 495 -19.78 5.21 -6.43
C PHE A 495 -20.26 5.15 -7.88
N LEU A 496 -21.56 5.23 -8.12
CA LEU A 496 -22.13 5.27 -9.46
C LEU A 496 -21.63 6.49 -10.25
N GLN A 497 -21.46 7.64 -9.60
CA GLN A 497 -20.89 8.83 -10.21
C GLN A 497 -19.42 8.64 -10.62
N LEU A 498 -18.67 7.80 -9.90
CA LEU A 498 -17.27 7.49 -10.19
C LEU A 498 -17.08 6.42 -11.27
N CYS A 499 -18.15 5.74 -11.70
CA CYS A 499 -18.08 4.75 -12.77
C CYS A 499 -17.74 5.41 -14.10
N ALA A 500 -16.60 5.04 -14.69
CA ALA A 500 -16.16 5.50 -16.00
C ALA A 500 -15.29 4.43 -16.66
N ALA A 501 -15.42 4.21 -17.96
CA ALA A 501 -14.61 3.29 -18.76
C ALA A 501 -14.46 1.88 -18.09
N ASN A 502 -15.49 1.45 -17.40
CA ASN A 502 -15.53 0.19 -16.64
C ASN A 502 -14.48 0.06 -15.50
N ASN A 503 -14.09 1.12 -14.86
CA ASN A 503 -13.08 1.14 -13.80
C ASN A 503 -13.50 0.42 -12.52
N ILE A 504 -14.79 0.40 -12.17
CA ILE A 504 -15.35 -0.25 -10.99
C ILE A 504 -16.68 -0.92 -11.31
N GLN A 505 -17.10 -1.88 -10.49
CA GLN A 505 -18.40 -2.53 -10.56
C GLN A 505 -19.16 -2.32 -9.25
N VAL A 506 -20.33 -1.68 -9.31
CA VAL A 506 -21.20 -1.45 -8.16
C VAL A 506 -22.29 -2.50 -8.15
N CYS A 507 -22.32 -3.36 -7.13
CA CYS A 507 -23.22 -4.49 -7.03
C CYS A 507 -24.08 -4.39 -5.76
N MET A 508 -25.36 -4.76 -5.87
CA MET A 508 -26.28 -4.84 -4.74
C MET A 508 -27.01 -6.20 -4.77
N PRO A 509 -26.35 -7.26 -4.27
CA PRO A 509 -26.98 -8.57 -4.18
C PRO A 509 -28.14 -8.53 -3.18
N SER A 510 -29.28 -9.10 -3.56
CA SER A 510 -30.50 -9.10 -2.76
C SER A 510 -30.80 -10.43 -2.07
N THR A 511 -30.01 -11.46 -2.37
CA THR A 511 -30.19 -12.80 -1.79
C THR A 511 -28.86 -13.41 -1.35
N PRO A 512 -28.86 -14.32 -0.36
CA PRO A 512 -27.67 -15.10 0.02
C PRO A 512 -27.02 -15.86 -1.13
N SER A 513 -27.81 -16.32 -2.10
CA SER A 513 -27.30 -16.97 -3.30
C SER A 513 -26.53 -16.00 -4.19
N GLN A 514 -27.02 -14.78 -4.35
CA GLN A 514 -26.34 -13.77 -5.16
C GLN A 514 -25.00 -13.36 -4.55
N ILE A 515 -24.91 -13.13 -3.24
CA ILE A 515 -23.62 -12.82 -2.61
C ILE A 515 -22.65 -13.99 -2.70
N PHE A 516 -23.11 -15.23 -2.55
CA PHE A 516 -22.30 -16.43 -2.76
C PHE A 516 -21.67 -16.46 -4.16
N HIS A 517 -22.49 -16.32 -5.20
CA HIS A 517 -22.00 -16.33 -6.58
C HIS A 517 -21.10 -15.12 -6.89
N LEU A 518 -21.45 -13.96 -6.38
CA LEU A 518 -20.67 -12.73 -6.56
C LEU A 518 -19.26 -12.87 -5.97
N MET A 519 -19.15 -13.32 -4.71
CA MET A 519 -17.84 -13.52 -4.06
C MET A 519 -16.95 -14.52 -4.82
N ARG A 520 -17.53 -15.58 -5.34
CA ARG A 520 -16.78 -16.54 -6.15
C ARG A 520 -16.38 -15.96 -7.50
N SER A 521 -17.27 -15.22 -8.14
CA SER A 521 -16.97 -14.61 -9.44
C SER A 521 -15.86 -13.56 -9.37
N CYS A 522 -15.65 -12.90 -8.25
CA CYS A 522 -14.57 -11.92 -8.08
C CYS A 522 -13.17 -12.48 -8.39
N LEU A 523 -12.95 -13.77 -8.22
CA LEU A 523 -11.67 -14.42 -8.54
C LEU A 523 -11.76 -15.42 -9.70
N LEU A 524 -12.80 -16.22 -9.74
CA LEU A 524 -12.99 -17.22 -10.80
C LEU A 524 -13.24 -16.56 -12.15
N TYR A 525 -13.88 -15.42 -12.11
CA TYR A 525 -13.95 -14.53 -13.21
C TYR A 525 -12.58 -13.87 -13.35
N THR A 526 -11.71 -14.46 -14.16
CA THR A 526 -10.47 -13.83 -14.57
C THR A 526 -10.81 -12.57 -15.34
N SER A 527 -11.02 -11.49 -14.62
CA SER A 527 -11.56 -10.25 -15.13
C SER A 527 -10.58 -9.54 -16.05
N PRO A 528 -11.06 -8.92 -17.08
CA PRO A 528 -10.29 -8.23 -18.09
C PRO A 528 -9.77 -6.87 -17.70
N SER A 529 -10.23 -6.35 -16.64
CA SER A 529 -9.75 -5.17 -15.97
C SER A 529 -10.00 -5.46 -14.52
N PRO A 530 -9.00 -5.36 -13.67
CA PRO A 530 -9.22 -5.45 -12.25
C PRO A 530 -10.09 -4.28 -11.88
N ARG A 531 -11.33 -4.59 -11.71
CA ARG A 531 -12.33 -3.63 -11.32
C ARG A 531 -12.63 -3.94 -9.90
N ASP A 532 -12.27 -3.00 -9.07
CA ASP A 532 -12.63 -3.04 -7.68
C ASP A 532 -14.14 -3.25 -7.56
N TRP A 533 -14.52 -4.26 -6.80
CA TRP A 533 -15.91 -4.59 -6.59
C TRP A 533 -16.44 -3.86 -5.37
N MET A 534 -17.50 -3.09 -5.55
CA MET A 534 -18.23 -2.45 -4.46
C MET A 534 -19.56 -3.19 -4.26
N VAL A 535 -19.67 -3.84 -3.13
CA VAL A 535 -20.86 -4.63 -2.76
C VAL A 535 -21.59 -3.97 -1.61
#